data_4515fc64916d0e18bc70535dee598565
#
_entry.id   4515fc64916d0e18bc70535dee598565
#
_cell.length_a   1.000
_cell.length_b   1.000
_cell.length_c   1.000
_cell.angle_alpha   90.00
_cell.angle_beta   90.00
_cell.angle_gamma   90.00
#
_symmetry.space_group_name_H-M   'P 1'
#
loop_
_entity.id
_entity.type
_entity.pdbx_description
1 polymer ?
#
loop_
_entity_poly.entity_id
_entity_poly.type
_entity_poly.pdbx_seq_one_letter_code
_entity_poly.pdbx_strand_id
1 'polypeptide(L)'
;MTDRRNGGSVMTEHKNRDRKKWRNFLGIAGFLAVIGAAPALTFTLKDREFSENENRYLAQKPYVSLERIKTGEFMRDMEEYVSDQLPLRDSLTTARTELLKAAGSREINGVYLGKDGYLIEQWLEQDFDEEQLQNNIEALNGFLAKHQDKKAFVMIVPTAAETMKDKLPPHAPSFCQEKAMAQIEKGLSSGTLIDLRQTLSAHWEEGVFYKTDHHWTSRGAFQGYLKWCEANGMYLPVSQFHPVQVSDSFQGSLDSRVLEAEGSRDSIELFTREQEPSYTVSYNFGREVSDSVYAPENLKKKDQYQIFLNGNHPEVTIETSNKNGRRLLIVKDSFANALVPFLIGDCESIHLIDLRYYRGSLEDYISQQEINEFLILYNLKNFCGEKNLKFY
;
A
#
# COMPACT_ATOMS: atom_id res chain seq x y z
N MET A 1 -4.05 24.52 82.47
CA MET A 1 -3.08 24.28 81.38
C MET A 1 -3.88 23.86 80.17
N THR A 2 -4.15 24.83 79.35
CA THR A 2 -5.16 24.81 78.29
C THR A 2 -4.56 24.63 76.88
N ASP A 3 -5.13 23.77 76.24
CA ASP A 3 -5.45 23.59 74.81
C ASP A 3 -4.81 24.60 73.80
N ARG A 4 -3.80 24.16 73.06
CA ARG A 4 -3.26 24.80 71.87
C ARG A 4 -2.84 23.76 70.79
N ARG A 5 -3.67 22.83 70.43
CA ARG A 5 -3.31 21.80 69.38
C ARG A 5 -4.28 21.63 68.20
N ASN A 6 -5.27 22.48 68.00
CA ASN A 6 -6.26 22.25 66.90
C ASN A 6 -6.26 23.28 65.77
N GLY A 7 -5.39 24.28 65.74
CA GLY A 7 -5.38 25.29 64.66
C GLY A 7 -4.60 24.93 63.40
N GLY A 8 -3.67 23.95 63.46
CA GLY A 8 -2.78 23.63 62.36
C GLY A 8 -3.38 22.65 61.31
N SER A 9 -4.27 21.78 61.76
CA SER A 9 -4.91 20.75 60.91
C SER A 9 -5.95 21.34 59.94
N VAL A 10 -6.77 22.27 60.39
CA VAL A 10 -7.83 22.91 59.60
C VAL A 10 -7.27 23.82 58.51
N MET A 11 -6.15 24.49 58.75
CA MET A 11 -5.50 25.36 57.77
C MET A 11 -4.82 24.59 56.62
N THR A 12 -4.28 23.40 56.89
CA THR A 12 -3.68 22.52 55.90
C THR A 12 -4.73 21.80 55.01
N GLU A 13 -5.87 21.43 55.57
CA GLU A 13 -6.99 20.87 54.81
C GLU A 13 -7.63 21.88 53.85
N HIS A 14 -7.85 23.13 54.29
CA HIS A 14 -8.35 24.20 53.43
C HIS A 14 -7.39 24.52 52.26
N LYS A 15 -6.09 24.59 52.51
CA LYS A 15 -5.07 24.88 51.49
C LYS A 15 -4.96 23.71 50.48
N ASN A 16 -5.14 22.47 50.90
CA ASN A 16 -5.16 21.31 49.99
C ASN A 16 -6.45 21.26 49.15
N ARG A 17 -7.59 21.64 49.72
CA ARG A 17 -8.89 21.69 49.03
C ARG A 17 -8.91 22.78 47.96
N ASP A 18 -8.30 23.93 48.22
CA ASP A 18 -8.19 25.02 47.25
C ASP A 18 -7.19 24.72 46.13
N ARG A 19 -6.07 24.05 46.42
CA ARG A 19 -5.13 23.55 45.41
C ARG A 19 -5.79 22.53 44.47
N LYS A 20 -6.64 21.63 45.02
CA LYS A 20 -7.39 20.66 44.23
C LYS A 20 -8.45 21.32 43.34
N LYS A 21 -9.16 22.33 43.85
CA LYS A 21 -10.12 23.14 43.06
C LYS A 21 -9.43 23.87 41.92
N TRP A 22 -8.30 24.55 42.20
CA TRP A 22 -7.52 25.26 41.20
C TRP A 22 -6.97 24.31 40.10
N ARG A 23 -6.49 23.15 40.48
CA ARG A 23 -6.02 22.15 39.55
C ARG A 23 -7.15 21.61 38.64
N ASN A 24 -8.32 21.37 39.23
CA ASN A 24 -9.50 20.97 38.46
C ASN A 24 -10.00 22.11 37.55
N PHE A 25 -10.00 23.36 38.04
CA PHE A 25 -10.36 24.53 37.22
C PHE A 25 -9.40 24.70 36.04
N LEU A 26 -8.10 24.61 36.26
CA LEU A 26 -7.09 24.70 35.19
C LEU A 26 -7.25 23.55 34.19
N GLY A 27 -7.56 22.36 34.64
CA GLY A 27 -7.87 21.21 33.76
C GLY A 27 -9.09 21.44 32.88
N ILE A 28 -10.19 21.94 33.47
CA ILE A 28 -11.44 22.26 32.77
C ILE A 28 -11.21 23.45 31.83
N ALA A 29 -10.54 24.49 32.27
CA ALA A 29 -10.24 25.67 31.44
C ALA A 29 -9.34 25.28 30.24
N GLY A 30 -8.29 24.48 30.49
CA GLY A 30 -7.44 23.94 29.43
C GLY A 30 -8.21 23.08 28.42
N PHE A 31 -9.09 22.20 28.91
CA PHE A 31 -9.95 21.38 28.06
C PHE A 31 -10.89 22.24 27.18
N LEU A 32 -11.57 23.22 27.79
CA LEU A 32 -12.45 24.13 27.05
C LEU A 32 -11.68 25.02 26.07
N ALA A 33 -10.46 25.43 26.41
CA ALA A 33 -9.59 26.20 25.52
C ALA A 33 -9.20 25.36 24.29
N VAL A 34 -8.84 24.09 24.47
CA VAL A 34 -8.52 23.20 23.35
C VAL A 34 -9.74 22.97 22.45
N ILE A 35 -10.90 22.64 23.04
CA ILE A 35 -12.14 22.40 22.28
C ILE A 35 -12.64 23.66 21.55
N GLY A 36 -12.45 24.85 22.13
CA GLY A 36 -12.88 26.09 21.50
C GLY A 36 -11.86 26.70 20.53
N ALA A 37 -10.58 26.64 20.87
CA ALA A 37 -9.54 27.23 20.04
C ALA A 37 -9.20 26.39 18.80
N ALA A 38 -9.22 25.08 18.90
CA ALA A 38 -8.86 24.21 17.79
C ALA A 38 -9.79 24.39 16.56
N PRO A 39 -11.13 24.35 16.70
CA PRO A 39 -12.02 24.66 15.57
C PRO A 39 -11.86 26.10 15.05
N ALA A 40 -11.71 27.09 15.95
CA ALA A 40 -11.51 28.47 15.54
C ALA A 40 -10.24 28.65 14.69
N LEU A 41 -9.16 27.98 15.06
CA LEU A 41 -7.90 27.98 14.30
C LEU A 41 -8.05 27.25 12.96
N THR A 42 -8.79 26.12 12.90
CA THR A 42 -9.08 25.39 11.66
C THR A 42 -9.71 26.31 10.61
N PHE A 43 -10.64 27.19 10.99
CA PHE A 43 -11.30 28.10 10.05
C PHE A 43 -10.52 29.37 9.72
N THR A 44 -9.42 29.64 10.41
CA THR A 44 -8.62 30.87 10.23
C THR A 44 -7.26 30.62 9.58
N LEU A 45 -6.73 29.41 9.69
CA LEU A 45 -5.48 29.03 9.05
C LEU A 45 -5.72 28.69 7.57
N LYS A 46 -4.65 28.73 6.77
CA LYS A 46 -4.69 28.29 5.37
C LYS A 46 -4.84 26.78 5.32
N ASP A 47 -5.79 26.31 4.51
CA ASP A 47 -6.01 24.88 4.30
C ASP A 47 -4.76 24.23 3.69
N ARG A 48 -4.46 23.02 4.17
CA ARG A 48 -3.43 22.15 3.58
C ARG A 48 -4.10 21.27 2.52
N GLU A 49 -3.50 21.17 1.34
CA GLU A 49 -4.01 20.34 0.26
C GLU A 49 -3.61 18.87 0.43
N PHE A 50 -2.39 18.64 0.93
CA PHE A 50 -1.79 17.31 1.05
C PHE A 50 -1.13 17.11 2.42
N SER A 51 -1.19 15.89 2.93
CA SER A 51 -0.44 15.44 4.10
C SER A 51 0.73 14.56 3.66
N GLU A 52 1.95 15.07 3.81
CA GLU A 52 3.17 14.29 3.54
C GLU A 52 3.25 13.05 4.44
N ASN A 53 2.88 13.19 5.72
CA ASN A 53 2.95 12.10 6.68
C ASN A 53 1.97 10.95 6.37
N GLU A 54 0.73 11.30 5.96
CA GLU A 54 -0.30 10.32 5.61
C GLU A 54 -0.28 9.93 4.14
N ASN A 55 0.54 10.60 3.33
CA ASN A 55 0.65 10.42 1.88
C ASN A 55 -0.73 10.44 1.18
N ARG A 56 -1.56 11.46 1.50
CA ARG A 56 -2.90 11.63 0.92
C ARG A 56 -3.33 13.09 0.82
N TYR A 57 -4.24 13.33 -0.10
CA TYR A 57 -4.95 14.61 -0.15
C TYR A 57 -5.88 14.76 1.06
N LEU A 58 -5.91 15.97 1.61
CA LEU A 58 -6.75 16.34 2.74
C LEU A 58 -8.08 16.90 2.25
N ALA A 59 -9.15 16.64 2.99
CA ALA A 59 -10.47 17.18 2.70
C ALA A 59 -10.42 18.71 2.67
N GLN A 60 -10.98 19.29 1.64
CA GLN A 60 -11.09 20.74 1.45
C GLN A 60 -12.45 21.23 1.88
N LYS A 61 -12.57 22.52 2.16
CA LYS A 61 -13.80 23.14 2.65
C LYS A 61 -14.98 22.82 1.76
N PRO A 62 -16.02 22.13 2.27
CA PRO A 62 -17.16 21.72 1.47
C PRO A 62 -18.03 22.92 1.08
N TYR A 63 -18.58 22.88 -0.15
CA TYR A 63 -19.56 23.87 -0.55
C TYR A 63 -20.93 23.59 0.08
N VAL A 64 -21.67 24.68 0.37
CA VAL A 64 -23.00 24.62 0.99
C VAL A 64 -24.07 24.53 -0.07
N SER A 65 -24.99 23.55 0.03
CA SER A 65 -26.24 23.53 -0.72
C SER A 65 -27.37 22.97 0.15
N LEU A 66 -28.59 23.38 -0.13
CA LEU A 66 -29.76 22.88 0.61
C LEU A 66 -29.96 21.38 0.45
N GLU A 67 -29.64 20.84 -0.71
CA GLU A 67 -29.70 19.40 -1.00
C GLU A 67 -28.72 18.62 -0.14
N ARG A 68 -27.44 19.03 -0.11
CA ARG A 68 -26.40 18.37 0.70
C ARG A 68 -26.65 18.48 2.20
N ILE A 69 -27.30 19.56 2.66
CA ILE A 69 -27.72 19.67 4.06
C ILE A 69 -28.83 18.66 4.36
N LYS A 70 -29.83 18.53 3.46
CA LYS A 70 -30.96 17.58 3.63
C LYS A 70 -30.50 16.11 3.58
N THR A 71 -29.56 15.78 2.73
CA THR A 71 -29.00 14.42 2.60
C THR A 71 -27.97 14.07 3.69
N GLY A 72 -27.52 15.06 4.50
CA GLY A 72 -26.46 14.88 5.50
C GLY A 72 -25.05 14.89 4.92
N GLU A 73 -24.87 14.96 3.61
CA GLU A 73 -23.55 15.00 2.96
C GLU A 73 -22.70 16.17 3.43
N PHE A 74 -23.31 17.37 3.55
CA PHE A 74 -22.59 18.55 4.00
C PHE A 74 -21.99 18.35 5.40
N MET A 75 -22.72 17.74 6.32
CA MET A 75 -22.25 17.51 7.69
C MET A 75 -21.11 16.50 7.72
N ARG A 76 -21.22 15.42 6.94
CA ARG A 76 -20.17 14.41 6.81
C ARG A 76 -18.88 15.03 6.25
N ASP A 77 -18.97 15.76 5.15
CA ASP A 77 -17.80 16.36 4.51
C ASP A 77 -17.22 17.51 5.34
N MET A 78 -18.04 18.21 6.14
CA MET A 78 -17.57 19.21 7.12
C MET A 78 -16.83 18.54 8.28
N GLU A 79 -17.29 17.39 8.75
CA GLU A 79 -16.59 16.61 9.79
C GLU A 79 -15.22 16.14 9.30
N GLU A 80 -15.17 15.62 8.07
CA GLU A 80 -13.90 15.21 7.43
C GLU A 80 -12.96 16.41 7.25
N TYR A 81 -13.46 17.54 6.73
CA TYR A 81 -12.69 18.78 6.60
C TYR A 81 -12.10 19.25 7.93
N VAL A 82 -12.93 19.36 8.98
CA VAL A 82 -12.45 19.81 10.30
C VAL A 82 -11.43 18.82 10.87
N SER A 83 -11.64 17.54 10.70
CA SER A 83 -10.68 16.50 11.12
C SER A 83 -9.34 16.63 10.40
N ASP A 84 -9.35 16.86 9.10
CA ASP A 84 -8.16 16.91 8.27
C ASP A 84 -7.38 18.22 8.41
N GLN A 85 -8.08 19.33 8.62
CA GLN A 85 -7.47 20.67 8.77
C GLN A 85 -7.19 21.05 10.21
N LEU A 86 -7.40 20.11 11.17
CA LEU A 86 -7.14 20.39 12.59
C LEU A 86 -5.66 20.78 12.80
N PRO A 87 -5.39 21.94 13.46
CA PRO A 87 -4.03 22.33 13.78
C PRO A 87 -3.30 21.28 14.62
N LEU A 88 -2.02 21.04 14.31
CA LEU A 88 -1.18 20.02 14.96
C LEU A 88 -1.70 18.57 14.80
N ARG A 89 -2.58 18.31 13.83
CA ARG A 89 -3.17 17.00 13.60
C ARG A 89 -2.11 15.88 13.56
N ASP A 90 -1.02 16.08 12.83
CA ASP A 90 0.03 15.07 12.69
C ASP A 90 0.64 14.72 14.06
N SER A 91 0.96 15.73 14.87
CA SER A 91 1.48 15.53 16.25
C SER A 91 0.45 14.86 17.16
N LEU A 92 -0.83 15.19 17.03
CA LEU A 92 -1.91 14.56 17.81
C LEU A 92 -2.11 13.11 17.40
N THR A 93 -2.03 12.80 16.12
CA THR A 93 -2.13 11.42 15.62
C THR A 93 -0.95 10.58 16.10
N THR A 94 0.27 11.10 16.00
CA THR A 94 1.47 10.43 16.53
C THR A 94 1.36 10.21 18.06
N ALA A 95 0.94 11.23 18.81
CA ALA A 95 0.74 11.10 20.25
C ALA A 95 -0.33 10.03 20.58
N ARG A 96 -1.43 9.98 19.83
CA ARG A 96 -2.44 8.91 19.95
C ARG A 96 -1.84 7.53 19.70
N THR A 97 -1.04 7.37 18.66
CA THR A 97 -0.35 6.12 18.34
C THR A 97 0.54 5.68 19.51
N GLU A 98 1.37 6.58 20.05
CA GLU A 98 2.25 6.25 21.17
C GLU A 98 1.48 5.90 22.45
N LEU A 99 0.36 6.58 22.72
CA LEU A 99 -0.52 6.24 23.84
C LEU A 99 -1.16 4.85 23.68
N LEU A 100 -1.61 4.50 22.47
CA LEU A 100 -2.18 3.17 22.19
C LEU A 100 -1.12 2.07 22.34
N LYS A 101 0.10 2.31 21.83
CA LYS A 101 1.24 1.39 22.03
C LYS A 101 1.56 1.20 23.53
N ALA A 102 1.63 2.29 24.28
CA ALA A 102 1.86 2.25 25.72
C ALA A 102 0.73 1.54 26.48
N ALA A 103 -0.52 1.61 26.00
CA ALA A 103 -1.65 0.88 26.52
C ALA A 103 -1.67 -0.62 26.12
N GLY A 104 -0.70 -1.07 25.31
CA GLY A 104 -0.56 -2.45 24.88
C GLY A 104 -1.31 -2.82 23.60
N SER A 105 -1.80 -1.83 22.82
CA SER A 105 -2.40 -2.09 21.51
C SER A 105 -1.39 -2.76 20.59
N ARG A 106 -1.84 -3.78 19.87
CA ARG A 106 -1.06 -4.51 18.87
C ARG A 106 -1.57 -4.28 17.45
N GLU A 107 -2.58 -3.45 17.31
CA GLU A 107 -3.17 -3.03 16.03
C GLU A 107 -3.56 -1.56 16.13
N ILE A 108 -3.28 -0.81 15.06
CA ILE A 108 -3.67 0.60 14.90
C ILE A 108 -4.09 0.82 13.44
N ASN A 109 -5.29 1.32 13.24
CA ASN A 109 -5.84 1.69 11.94
C ASN A 109 -5.75 0.56 10.89
N GLY A 110 -6.04 -0.70 11.28
CA GLY A 110 -5.98 -1.87 10.42
C GLY A 110 -4.54 -2.30 10.07
N VAL A 111 -3.58 -1.97 10.92
CA VAL A 111 -2.18 -2.38 10.78
C VAL A 111 -1.71 -3.03 12.07
N TYR A 112 -1.20 -4.24 12.00
CA TYR A 112 -0.58 -4.92 13.10
C TYR A 112 0.82 -4.37 13.39
N LEU A 113 1.10 -4.09 14.66
CA LEU A 113 2.42 -3.77 15.16
C LEU A 113 3.17 -5.09 15.40
N GLY A 114 3.86 -5.56 14.36
CA GLY A 114 4.55 -6.83 14.36
C GLY A 114 5.89 -6.80 15.10
N LYS A 115 6.55 -7.96 15.15
CA LYS A 115 7.89 -8.09 15.74
C LYS A 115 8.93 -7.42 14.83
N ASP A 116 10.05 -7.00 15.42
CA ASP A 116 11.22 -6.45 14.74
C ASP A 116 10.91 -5.22 13.87
N GLY A 117 9.87 -4.45 14.26
CA GLY A 117 9.46 -3.23 13.59
C GLY A 117 8.68 -3.44 12.28
N TYR A 118 8.18 -4.64 12.03
CA TYR A 118 7.29 -4.89 10.90
C TYR A 118 5.89 -4.34 11.18
N LEU A 119 5.39 -3.55 10.27
CA LEU A 119 3.99 -3.18 10.16
C LEU A 119 3.34 -4.13 9.15
N ILE A 120 2.25 -4.79 9.55
CA ILE A 120 1.62 -5.81 8.70
C ILE A 120 0.16 -5.45 8.51
N GLU A 121 -0.26 -5.31 7.26
CA GLU A 121 -1.64 -4.98 6.96
C GLU A 121 -2.60 -6.06 7.44
N GLN A 122 -3.64 -5.65 8.16
CA GLN A 122 -4.70 -6.53 8.62
C GLN A 122 -5.60 -6.92 7.43
N TRP A 123 -5.90 -8.20 7.33
CA TRP A 123 -6.94 -8.74 6.47
C TRP A 123 -7.67 -9.83 7.25
N LEU A 124 -8.95 -9.63 7.50
CA LEU A 124 -9.77 -10.49 8.33
C LEU A 124 -10.74 -11.32 7.48
N GLU A 125 -11.30 -12.39 8.06
CA GLU A 125 -12.29 -13.23 7.39
C GLU A 125 -13.54 -12.44 6.97
N GLN A 126 -13.95 -11.45 7.75
CA GLN A 126 -15.09 -10.57 7.44
C GLN A 126 -14.82 -9.60 6.29
N ASP A 127 -13.57 -9.35 5.94
CA ASP A 127 -13.16 -8.45 4.85
C ASP A 127 -13.05 -9.20 3.51
N PHE A 128 -13.20 -10.51 3.54
CA PHE A 128 -13.14 -11.36 2.36
C PHE A 128 -14.50 -11.42 1.67
N ASP A 129 -14.54 -10.97 0.43
CA ASP A 129 -15.71 -11.02 -0.45
C ASP A 129 -15.58 -12.21 -1.41
N GLU A 130 -16.22 -13.32 -1.05
CA GLU A 130 -16.18 -14.57 -1.84
C GLU A 130 -16.90 -14.41 -3.18
N GLU A 131 -17.98 -13.63 -3.23
CA GLU A 131 -18.71 -13.35 -4.46
C GLU A 131 -17.86 -12.54 -5.44
N GLN A 132 -17.18 -11.50 -4.93
CA GLN A 132 -16.26 -10.72 -5.75
C GLN A 132 -15.09 -11.53 -6.27
N LEU A 133 -14.53 -12.45 -5.47
CA LEU A 133 -13.48 -13.36 -5.95
C LEU A 133 -13.98 -14.24 -7.10
N GLN A 134 -15.18 -14.82 -6.99
CA GLN A 134 -15.76 -15.63 -8.06
C GLN A 134 -15.99 -14.82 -9.34
N ASN A 135 -16.52 -13.61 -9.21
CA ASN A 135 -16.69 -12.68 -10.34
C ASN A 135 -15.36 -12.38 -11.03
N ASN A 136 -14.28 -12.21 -10.27
CA ASN A 136 -12.95 -11.94 -10.81
C ASN A 136 -12.35 -13.17 -11.52
N ILE A 137 -12.55 -14.37 -10.97
CA ILE A 137 -12.14 -15.63 -11.63
C ILE A 137 -12.92 -15.82 -12.93
N GLU A 138 -14.23 -15.57 -12.95
CA GLU A 138 -15.06 -15.68 -14.15
C GLU A 138 -14.65 -14.65 -15.22
N ALA A 139 -14.40 -13.40 -14.83
CA ALA A 139 -13.92 -12.37 -15.75
C ALA A 139 -12.56 -12.74 -16.37
N LEU A 140 -11.63 -13.23 -15.56
CA LEU A 140 -10.33 -13.73 -16.01
C LEU A 140 -10.47 -14.91 -16.96
N ASN A 141 -11.30 -15.91 -16.64
CA ASN A 141 -11.56 -17.04 -17.50
C ASN A 141 -12.18 -16.63 -18.85
N GLY A 142 -13.12 -15.66 -18.82
CA GLY A 142 -13.70 -15.10 -20.04
C GLY A 142 -12.66 -14.45 -20.95
N PHE A 143 -11.70 -13.74 -20.37
CA PHE A 143 -10.56 -13.15 -21.09
C PHE A 143 -9.65 -14.23 -21.67
N LEU A 144 -9.21 -15.18 -20.84
CA LEU A 144 -8.30 -16.25 -21.28
C LEU A 144 -8.92 -17.15 -22.35
N ALA A 145 -10.24 -17.38 -22.28
CA ALA A 145 -10.95 -18.18 -23.27
C ALA A 145 -10.95 -17.56 -24.69
N LYS A 146 -10.86 -16.23 -24.80
CA LYS A 146 -10.73 -15.53 -26.08
C LYS A 146 -9.32 -15.61 -26.68
N HIS A 147 -8.31 -15.90 -25.86
CA HIS A 147 -6.90 -15.83 -26.22
C HIS A 147 -6.16 -17.17 -25.99
N GLN A 148 -6.83 -18.29 -26.27
CA GLN A 148 -6.25 -19.63 -26.06
C GLN A 148 -5.01 -19.92 -26.92
N ASP A 149 -4.81 -19.14 -27.99
CA ASP A 149 -3.64 -19.20 -28.86
C ASP A 149 -2.38 -18.56 -28.24
N LYS A 150 -2.52 -17.86 -27.12
CA LYS A 150 -1.45 -17.11 -26.46
C LYS A 150 -1.05 -17.76 -25.15
N LYS A 151 0.23 -17.60 -24.76
CA LYS A 151 0.68 -18.01 -23.43
C LYS A 151 0.10 -17.07 -22.38
N ALA A 152 -0.41 -17.62 -21.30
CA ALA A 152 -0.96 -16.83 -20.20
C ALA A 152 -0.47 -17.35 -18.85
N PHE A 153 0.00 -16.45 -18.01
CA PHE A 153 0.42 -16.70 -16.64
C PHE A 153 -0.42 -15.84 -15.68
N VAL A 154 -0.82 -16.46 -14.58
CA VAL A 154 -1.55 -15.79 -13.49
C VAL A 154 -0.68 -15.86 -12.25
N MET A 155 -0.06 -14.75 -11.89
CA MET A 155 0.82 -14.66 -10.72
C MET A 155 0.09 -14.01 -9.58
N ILE A 156 -0.10 -14.75 -8.50
CA ILE A 156 -0.76 -14.26 -7.29
C ILE A 156 0.27 -14.13 -6.17
N VAL A 157 0.45 -12.90 -5.71
CA VAL A 157 1.40 -12.57 -4.64
C VAL A 157 0.67 -12.61 -3.30
N PRO A 158 1.07 -13.44 -2.32
CA PRO A 158 0.49 -13.44 -0.99
C PRO A 158 0.74 -12.11 -0.28
N THR A 159 -0.03 -11.83 0.78
CA THR A 159 0.29 -10.69 1.64
C THR A 159 1.45 -11.01 2.59
N ALA A 160 2.06 -9.97 3.17
CA ALA A 160 3.08 -10.10 4.21
C ALA A 160 2.60 -10.93 5.41
N ALA A 161 1.32 -10.85 5.77
CA ALA A 161 0.72 -11.63 6.86
C ALA A 161 0.79 -13.14 6.63
N GLU A 162 0.67 -13.62 5.38
CA GLU A 162 0.82 -15.04 5.03
C GLU A 162 2.29 -15.45 5.01
N THR A 163 3.14 -14.62 4.41
CA THR A 163 4.56 -14.92 4.21
C THR A 163 5.35 -14.89 5.51
N MET A 164 5.02 -13.96 6.41
CA MET A 164 5.79 -13.67 7.63
C MET A 164 4.93 -13.88 8.89
N LYS A 165 4.27 -15.04 9.00
CA LYS A 165 3.38 -15.36 10.14
C LYS A 165 4.05 -15.17 11.51
N ASP A 166 5.34 -15.47 11.60
CA ASP A 166 6.13 -15.33 12.85
C ASP A 166 6.34 -13.87 13.28
N LYS A 167 6.13 -12.92 12.37
CA LYS A 167 6.21 -11.48 12.66
C LYS A 167 4.90 -10.91 13.20
N LEU A 168 3.79 -11.60 13.01
CA LEU A 168 2.50 -11.16 13.55
C LEU A 168 2.52 -11.11 15.09
N PRO A 169 1.74 -10.21 15.71
CA PRO A 169 1.49 -10.25 17.14
C PRO A 169 0.87 -11.59 17.57
N PRO A 170 1.12 -12.04 18.79
CA PRO A 170 0.49 -13.26 19.31
C PRO A 170 -1.04 -13.20 19.17
N HIS A 171 -1.63 -14.26 18.62
CA HIS A 171 -3.08 -14.40 18.40
C HIS A 171 -3.70 -13.34 17.48
N ALA A 172 -2.92 -12.64 16.65
CA ALA A 172 -3.46 -11.73 15.64
C ALA A 172 -4.36 -12.50 14.66
N PRO A 173 -5.65 -12.17 14.55
CA PRO A 173 -6.52 -12.83 13.58
C PRO A 173 -6.06 -12.45 12.15
N SER A 174 -6.06 -13.42 11.26
CA SER A 174 -5.69 -13.23 9.86
C SER A 174 -6.54 -14.11 8.97
N PHE A 175 -6.92 -13.60 7.81
CA PHE A 175 -7.62 -14.36 6.79
C PHE A 175 -6.78 -15.56 6.33
N CYS A 176 -7.41 -16.72 6.19
CA CYS A 176 -6.77 -17.92 5.66
C CYS A 176 -6.62 -17.82 4.13
N GLN A 177 -5.45 -17.38 3.67
CA GLN A 177 -5.20 -17.16 2.23
C GLN A 177 -5.21 -18.45 1.41
N GLU A 178 -4.99 -19.61 2.04
CA GLU A 178 -5.15 -20.92 1.43
C GLU A 178 -6.55 -21.10 0.84
N LYS A 179 -7.60 -20.63 1.53
CA LYS A 179 -8.99 -20.72 1.08
C LYS A 179 -9.20 -20.00 -0.26
N ALA A 180 -8.71 -18.78 -0.40
CA ALA A 180 -8.84 -18.01 -1.64
C ALA A 180 -7.98 -18.60 -2.76
N MET A 181 -6.74 -19.00 -2.46
CA MET A 181 -5.85 -19.62 -3.46
C MET A 181 -6.40 -20.93 -3.99
N ALA A 182 -6.98 -21.77 -3.13
CA ALA A 182 -7.63 -23.01 -3.57
C ALA A 182 -8.84 -22.77 -4.50
N GLN A 183 -9.58 -21.66 -4.27
CA GLN A 183 -10.67 -21.27 -5.16
C GLN A 183 -10.14 -20.77 -6.52
N ILE A 184 -9.06 -19.98 -6.54
CA ILE A 184 -8.41 -19.54 -7.77
C ILE A 184 -7.87 -20.74 -8.55
N GLU A 185 -7.12 -21.63 -7.91
CA GLU A 185 -6.56 -22.82 -8.54
C GLU A 185 -7.64 -23.73 -9.15
N LYS A 186 -8.71 -23.96 -8.41
CA LYS A 186 -9.83 -24.79 -8.87
C LYS A 186 -10.67 -24.09 -9.95
N GLY A 187 -10.81 -22.77 -9.85
CA GLY A 187 -11.67 -21.98 -10.71
C GLY A 187 -11.01 -21.55 -12.02
N LEU A 188 -9.68 -21.51 -12.09
CA LEU A 188 -8.96 -21.12 -13.30
C LEU A 188 -9.09 -22.20 -14.38
N SER A 189 -9.69 -21.84 -15.51
CA SER A 189 -9.98 -22.79 -16.60
C SER A 189 -8.83 -22.97 -17.60
N SER A 190 -7.91 -21.99 -17.69
CA SER A 190 -6.74 -21.99 -18.57
C SER A 190 -5.67 -21.03 -18.05
N GLY A 191 -4.48 -21.07 -18.64
CA GLY A 191 -3.30 -20.35 -18.15
C GLY A 191 -2.54 -21.10 -17.07
N THR A 192 -1.34 -20.65 -16.78
CA THR A 192 -0.46 -21.24 -15.75
C THR A 192 -0.51 -20.40 -14.49
N LEU A 193 -1.01 -20.98 -13.39
CA LEU A 193 -1.00 -20.32 -12.08
C LEU A 193 0.42 -20.35 -11.50
N ILE A 194 0.91 -19.19 -11.09
CA ILE A 194 2.18 -19.01 -10.35
C ILE A 194 1.82 -18.60 -8.91
N ASP A 195 1.80 -19.59 -8.02
CA ASP A 195 1.57 -19.40 -6.59
C ASP A 195 2.90 -19.12 -5.88
N LEU A 196 3.05 -17.94 -5.31
CA LEU A 196 4.27 -17.49 -4.66
C LEU A 196 4.32 -17.74 -3.15
N ARG A 197 3.26 -18.32 -2.54
CA ARG A 197 3.18 -18.49 -1.08
C ARG A 197 4.36 -19.25 -0.51
N GLN A 198 4.66 -20.43 -1.06
CA GLN A 198 5.78 -21.26 -0.58
C GLN A 198 7.13 -20.61 -0.88
N THR A 199 7.27 -20.03 -2.07
CA THR A 199 8.53 -19.38 -2.49
C THR A 199 8.87 -18.21 -1.58
N LEU A 200 7.93 -17.28 -1.38
CA LEU A 200 8.19 -16.10 -0.55
C LEU A 200 8.36 -16.49 0.94
N SER A 201 7.59 -17.47 1.43
CA SER A 201 7.76 -17.97 2.80
C SER A 201 9.10 -18.66 3.02
N ALA A 202 9.67 -19.31 2.02
CA ALA A 202 11.00 -19.92 2.13
C ALA A 202 12.15 -18.88 2.15
N HIS A 203 11.92 -17.70 1.57
CA HIS A 203 12.89 -16.61 1.44
C HIS A 203 12.58 -15.40 2.35
N TRP A 204 11.70 -15.54 3.35
CA TRP A 204 11.24 -14.41 4.15
C TRP A 204 12.38 -13.67 4.88
N GLU A 205 13.41 -14.40 5.31
CA GLU A 205 14.59 -13.84 6.01
C GLU A 205 15.47 -12.95 5.09
N GLU A 206 15.32 -13.08 3.78
CA GLU A 206 16.01 -12.25 2.79
C GLU A 206 15.36 -10.86 2.64
N GLY A 207 14.29 -10.56 3.39
CA GLY A 207 13.60 -9.27 3.34
C GLY A 207 12.74 -9.14 2.08
N VAL A 208 11.91 -10.13 1.79
CA VAL A 208 11.03 -10.16 0.61
C VAL A 208 9.83 -9.20 0.68
N PHE A 209 9.51 -8.68 1.87
CA PHE A 209 8.52 -7.60 2.08
C PHE A 209 9.14 -6.46 2.85
N TYR A 210 8.69 -5.23 2.56
CA TYR A 210 9.05 -4.06 3.35
C TYR A 210 8.47 -4.16 4.78
N LYS A 211 9.11 -3.48 5.73
CA LYS A 211 8.63 -3.39 7.12
C LYS A 211 7.51 -2.38 7.28
N THR A 212 7.57 -1.30 6.51
CA THR A 212 6.70 -0.14 6.67
C THR A 212 5.72 0.05 5.52
N ASP A 213 5.78 -0.85 4.53
CA ASP A 213 4.92 -0.82 3.35
C ASP A 213 4.27 -2.18 3.09
N HIS A 214 3.12 -2.19 2.39
CA HIS A 214 2.39 -3.42 2.09
C HIS A 214 2.97 -4.19 0.89
N HIS A 215 3.85 -3.59 0.11
CA HIS A 215 4.44 -4.24 -1.06
C HIS A 215 5.58 -5.19 -0.69
N TRP A 216 5.85 -6.11 -1.61
CA TRP A 216 7.11 -6.82 -1.60
C TRP A 216 8.28 -5.87 -1.94
N THR A 217 9.49 -6.27 -1.56
CA THR A 217 10.73 -5.60 -1.98
C THR A 217 11.14 -6.05 -3.38
N SER A 218 12.20 -5.43 -3.93
CA SER A 218 12.84 -5.94 -5.16
C SER A 218 13.32 -7.39 -4.99
N ARG A 219 13.71 -7.82 -3.79
CA ARG A 219 14.07 -9.23 -3.52
C ARG A 219 12.87 -10.15 -3.65
N GLY A 220 11.72 -9.75 -3.11
CA GLY A 220 10.47 -10.50 -3.29
C GLY A 220 10.03 -10.55 -4.75
N ALA A 221 10.09 -9.42 -5.45
CA ALA A 221 9.79 -9.34 -6.88
C ALA A 221 10.74 -10.22 -7.72
N PHE A 222 12.04 -10.28 -7.34
CA PHE A 222 13.00 -11.17 -7.99
C PHE A 222 12.63 -12.64 -7.84
N GLN A 223 12.15 -13.08 -6.66
CA GLN A 223 11.63 -14.44 -6.50
C GLN A 223 10.43 -14.71 -7.42
N GLY A 224 9.53 -13.73 -7.56
CA GLY A 224 8.40 -13.79 -8.52
C GLY A 224 8.90 -13.93 -9.95
N TYR A 225 9.88 -13.14 -10.35
CA TYR A 225 10.50 -13.22 -11.67
C TYR A 225 11.14 -14.59 -11.95
N LEU A 226 11.88 -15.16 -11.00
CA LEU A 226 12.46 -16.49 -11.14
C LEU A 226 11.38 -17.55 -11.36
N LYS A 227 10.25 -17.46 -10.66
CA LYS A 227 9.11 -18.36 -10.84
C LYS A 227 8.42 -18.18 -12.19
N TRP A 228 8.34 -16.95 -12.69
CA TRP A 228 7.85 -16.71 -14.04
C TRP A 228 8.79 -17.31 -15.11
N CYS A 229 10.11 -17.20 -14.92
CA CYS A 229 11.10 -17.81 -15.80
C CYS A 229 10.97 -19.35 -15.79
N GLU A 230 10.84 -19.95 -14.61
CA GLU A 230 10.63 -21.40 -14.44
C GLU A 230 9.37 -21.86 -15.19
N ALA A 231 8.24 -21.16 -15.01
CA ALA A 231 6.99 -21.45 -15.68
C ALA A 231 7.07 -21.29 -17.21
N ASN A 232 7.95 -20.42 -17.69
CA ASN A 232 8.24 -20.24 -19.12
C ASN A 232 9.28 -21.21 -19.68
N GLY A 233 9.88 -22.07 -18.85
CA GLY A 233 10.98 -22.96 -19.25
C GLY A 233 12.27 -22.20 -19.59
N MET A 234 12.44 -21.01 -19.04
CA MET A 234 13.65 -20.17 -19.21
C MET A 234 14.63 -20.44 -18.07
N TYR A 235 15.92 -20.49 -18.43
CA TYR A 235 16.99 -20.51 -17.44
C TYR A 235 17.67 -19.16 -17.41
N LEU A 236 17.76 -18.55 -16.22
CA LEU A 236 18.52 -17.35 -15.99
C LEU A 236 19.56 -17.56 -14.92
N PRO A 237 20.84 -17.19 -15.17
CA PRO A 237 21.84 -17.17 -14.15
C PRO A 237 21.50 -16.05 -13.14
N VAL A 238 21.21 -16.42 -11.91
CA VAL A 238 20.96 -15.47 -10.79
C VAL A 238 22.11 -14.49 -10.63
N SER A 239 23.34 -14.92 -10.95
CA SER A 239 24.56 -14.13 -10.90
C SER A 239 24.59 -12.91 -11.85
N GLN A 240 23.66 -12.80 -12.80
CA GLN A 240 23.58 -11.63 -13.69
C GLN A 240 22.95 -10.40 -13.01
N PHE A 241 22.31 -10.56 -11.86
CA PHE A 241 21.60 -9.50 -11.17
C PHE A 241 22.33 -9.09 -9.89
N HIS A 242 22.57 -7.80 -9.75
CA HIS A 242 23.29 -7.23 -8.61
C HIS A 242 22.39 -6.19 -7.91
N PRO A 243 22.09 -6.39 -6.62
CA PRO A 243 21.33 -5.41 -5.85
C PRO A 243 22.19 -4.17 -5.55
N VAL A 244 21.61 -2.99 -5.73
CA VAL A 244 22.21 -1.69 -5.40
C VAL A 244 21.22 -0.93 -4.50
N GLN A 245 21.64 -0.65 -3.27
CA GLN A 245 20.82 0.16 -2.35
C GLN A 245 20.81 1.62 -2.81
N VAL A 246 19.61 2.18 -2.94
CA VAL A 246 19.37 3.58 -3.38
C VAL A 246 18.69 4.44 -2.32
N SER A 247 18.12 3.83 -1.29
CA SER A 247 17.55 4.53 -0.12
C SER A 247 17.70 3.65 1.13
N ASP A 248 17.76 4.30 2.30
CA ASP A 248 17.73 3.69 3.64
C ASP A 248 16.69 4.39 4.56
N SER A 249 15.82 5.19 3.97
CA SER A 249 14.92 6.10 4.69
C SER A 249 13.46 5.93 4.30
N PHE A 250 13.09 4.86 3.60
CA PHE A 250 11.75 4.63 3.15
C PHE A 250 10.81 4.33 4.33
N GLN A 251 9.72 5.08 4.41
CA GLN A 251 8.58 4.86 5.30
C GLN A 251 7.32 4.82 4.42
N GLY A 252 6.78 3.62 4.27
CA GLY A 252 5.74 3.35 3.27
C GLY A 252 4.31 3.62 3.73
N SER A 253 3.39 3.02 3.03
CA SER A 253 1.95 3.21 3.19
C SER A 253 1.41 2.75 4.55
N LEU A 254 2.01 1.72 5.17
CA LEU A 254 1.60 1.24 6.49
C LEU A 254 2.08 2.18 7.60
N ASP A 255 3.29 2.74 7.46
CA ASP A 255 3.76 3.80 8.36
C ASP A 255 2.85 5.03 8.29
N SER A 256 2.39 5.41 7.10
CA SER A 256 1.46 6.52 6.91
C SER A 256 0.09 6.31 7.58
N ARG A 257 -0.30 5.07 7.85
CA ARG A 257 -1.52 4.73 8.60
C ARG A 257 -1.33 4.72 10.11
N VAL A 258 -0.13 4.35 10.58
CA VAL A 258 0.19 4.21 12.01
C VAL A 258 0.76 5.49 12.58
N LEU A 259 1.68 6.15 11.88
CA LEU A 259 2.38 7.38 12.27
C LEU A 259 3.10 7.25 13.62
N GLU A 260 4.07 6.34 13.69
CA GLU A 260 4.92 6.17 14.87
C GLU A 260 5.90 7.34 15.02
N ALA A 261 6.22 7.75 16.26
CA ALA A 261 7.19 8.81 16.53
C ALA A 261 8.61 8.40 16.11
N GLU A 262 8.97 7.16 16.37
CA GLU A 262 10.25 6.55 16.01
C GLU A 262 9.98 5.22 15.31
N GLY A 263 9.37 5.29 14.11
CA GLY A 263 9.03 4.11 13.30
C GLY A 263 10.27 3.50 12.62
N SER A 264 10.13 2.25 12.22
CA SER A 264 11.11 1.56 11.38
C SER A 264 11.27 2.29 10.03
N ARG A 265 12.40 2.04 9.40
CA ARG A 265 12.68 2.48 8.03
C ARG A 265 13.12 1.30 7.20
N ASP A 266 12.78 1.35 5.94
CA ASP A 266 13.18 0.36 4.96
C ASP A 266 14.30 0.89 4.07
N SER A 267 15.05 -0.05 3.51
CA SER A 267 15.95 0.23 2.39
C SER A 267 15.30 -0.14 1.08
N ILE A 268 15.47 0.69 0.06
CA ILE A 268 15.09 0.34 -1.31
C ILE A 268 16.34 -0.08 -2.06
N GLU A 269 16.28 -1.27 -2.65
CA GLU A 269 17.30 -1.81 -3.53
C GLU A 269 16.76 -1.87 -4.95
N LEU A 270 17.59 -1.54 -5.93
CA LEU A 270 17.35 -1.78 -7.34
C LEU A 270 18.26 -2.91 -7.79
N PHE A 271 17.82 -3.73 -8.73
CA PHE A 271 18.65 -4.74 -9.32
C PHE A 271 19.15 -4.28 -10.69
N THR A 272 20.44 -4.26 -10.86
CA THR A 272 21.08 -4.02 -12.16
C THR A 272 21.41 -5.36 -12.82
N ARG A 273 21.31 -5.43 -14.15
CA ARG A 273 21.69 -6.58 -14.94
C ARG A 273 23.00 -6.30 -15.69
N GLU A 274 23.94 -7.26 -15.73
CA GLU A 274 25.25 -7.08 -16.39
C GLU A 274 25.14 -6.68 -17.88
N GLN A 275 24.13 -7.24 -18.57
CA GLN A 275 23.87 -6.95 -19.96
C GLN A 275 22.37 -6.61 -20.11
N GLU A 276 22.07 -5.34 -20.03
CA GLU A 276 20.73 -4.84 -20.21
C GLU A 276 20.57 -4.27 -21.65
N PRO A 277 19.49 -4.63 -22.38
CA PRO A 277 19.23 -4.02 -23.68
C PRO A 277 18.93 -2.52 -23.50
N SER A 278 19.15 -1.72 -24.53
CA SER A 278 18.61 -0.38 -24.54
C SER A 278 17.07 -0.45 -24.64
N TYR A 279 16.39 0.46 -23.96
CA TYR A 279 14.93 0.51 -23.96
C TYR A 279 14.41 1.94 -23.83
N THR A 280 13.15 2.13 -24.13
CA THR A 280 12.41 3.37 -23.94
C THR A 280 11.10 3.06 -23.23
N VAL A 281 10.74 3.87 -22.27
CA VAL A 281 9.49 3.77 -21.50
C VAL A 281 8.55 4.87 -21.92
N SER A 282 7.34 4.53 -22.26
CA SER A 282 6.26 5.46 -22.60
C SER A 282 5.13 5.33 -21.59
N TYR A 283 4.67 6.42 -21.02
CA TYR A 283 3.58 6.46 -20.05
C TYR A 283 2.36 7.15 -20.63
N ASN A 284 1.18 6.72 -20.19
CA ASN A 284 -0.08 7.40 -20.45
C ASN A 284 -0.34 7.60 -21.95
N PHE A 285 -0.16 6.55 -22.76
CA PHE A 285 -0.36 6.57 -24.21
C PHE A 285 0.59 7.55 -24.94
N GLY A 286 1.85 7.56 -24.56
CA GLY A 286 2.88 8.38 -25.21
C GLY A 286 2.94 9.84 -24.77
N ARG A 287 2.21 10.21 -23.71
CA ARG A 287 2.24 11.59 -23.18
C ARG A 287 3.55 11.94 -22.49
N GLU A 288 4.20 10.96 -21.90
CA GLU A 288 5.48 11.10 -21.23
C GLU A 288 6.40 9.97 -21.67
N VAL A 289 7.68 10.27 -21.87
CA VAL A 289 8.68 9.31 -22.30
C VAL A 289 9.91 9.39 -21.39
N SER A 290 10.47 8.25 -21.06
CA SER A 290 11.68 8.12 -20.24
C SER A 290 12.63 7.08 -20.85
N ASP A 291 13.91 7.18 -20.57
CA ASP A 291 14.93 6.18 -20.88
C ASP A 291 15.18 5.21 -19.71
N SER A 292 14.38 5.30 -18.64
CA SER A 292 14.51 4.47 -17.45
C SER A 292 13.14 4.06 -16.90
N VAL A 293 13.04 2.81 -16.43
CA VAL A 293 11.92 2.32 -15.61
C VAL A 293 11.98 2.81 -14.17
N TYR A 294 13.07 3.46 -13.79
CA TYR A 294 13.26 4.02 -12.46
C TYR A 294 13.12 5.54 -12.50
N ALA A 295 12.41 6.10 -11.52
CA ALA A 295 12.16 7.53 -11.34
C ALA A 295 12.84 8.01 -10.03
N PRO A 296 14.17 8.30 -10.04
CA PRO A 296 14.93 8.57 -8.80
C PRO A 296 14.51 9.84 -8.07
N GLU A 297 13.80 10.77 -8.70
CA GLU A 297 13.23 11.94 -8.05
C GLU A 297 12.21 11.59 -6.97
N ASN A 298 11.57 10.43 -7.07
CA ASN A 298 10.60 9.94 -6.07
C ASN A 298 11.27 9.49 -4.76
N LEU A 299 12.58 9.24 -4.75
CA LEU A 299 13.33 8.98 -3.50
C LEU A 299 13.34 10.18 -2.54
N LYS A 300 12.99 11.38 -3.02
CA LYS A 300 12.86 12.60 -2.21
C LYS A 300 11.45 12.81 -1.64
N LYS A 301 10.49 11.96 -2.03
CA LYS A 301 9.11 12.01 -1.57
C LYS A 301 8.87 10.98 -0.46
N LYS A 302 7.74 11.10 0.25
CA LYS A 302 7.32 10.08 1.24
C LYS A 302 7.13 8.72 0.59
N ASP A 303 6.44 8.67 -0.54
CA ASP A 303 6.18 7.45 -1.31
C ASP A 303 7.35 7.14 -2.25
N GLN A 304 8.44 6.63 -1.67
CA GLN A 304 9.63 6.23 -2.42
C GLN A 304 9.41 4.99 -3.29
N TYR A 305 8.35 4.19 -3.04
CA TYR A 305 8.02 3.04 -3.89
C TYR A 305 7.70 3.46 -5.33
N GLN A 306 7.29 4.71 -5.55
CA GLN A 306 7.13 5.28 -6.88
C GLN A 306 8.43 5.39 -7.69
N ILE A 307 9.59 5.03 -7.13
CA ILE A 307 10.81 4.86 -7.93
C ILE A 307 10.61 3.85 -9.06
N PHE A 308 9.76 2.84 -8.83
CA PHE A 308 9.39 1.86 -9.85
C PHE A 308 8.29 2.45 -10.76
N LEU A 309 8.58 2.62 -12.04
CA LEU A 309 7.67 3.09 -13.09
C LEU A 309 7.00 4.46 -12.82
N ASN A 310 7.61 5.32 -12.01
CA ASN A 310 7.00 6.59 -11.59
C ASN A 310 5.58 6.43 -11.00
N GLY A 311 5.32 5.29 -10.35
CA GLY A 311 4.04 4.95 -9.73
C GLY A 311 3.07 4.18 -10.63
N ASN A 312 1.76 4.43 -10.47
CA ASN A 312 0.72 3.73 -11.21
C ASN A 312 0.18 4.61 -12.36
N HIS A 313 0.11 4.01 -13.53
CA HIS A 313 -0.40 4.63 -14.75
C HIS A 313 -1.48 3.73 -15.37
N PRO A 314 -2.46 4.30 -16.11
CA PRO A 314 -3.43 3.49 -16.84
C PRO A 314 -2.77 2.57 -17.87
N GLU A 315 -1.67 3.05 -18.50
CA GLU A 315 -0.90 2.32 -19.50
C GLU A 315 0.57 2.72 -19.40
N VAL A 316 1.47 1.73 -19.51
CA VAL A 316 2.91 1.91 -19.71
C VAL A 316 3.37 0.96 -20.81
N THR A 317 4.14 1.44 -21.77
CA THR A 317 4.79 0.63 -22.79
C THR A 317 6.31 0.75 -22.67
N ILE A 318 7.01 -0.38 -22.69
CA ILE A 318 8.46 -0.45 -22.72
C ILE A 318 8.88 -1.16 -24.00
N GLU A 319 9.56 -0.43 -24.87
CA GLU A 319 10.14 -0.98 -26.10
C GLU A 319 11.62 -1.22 -25.87
N THR A 320 12.10 -2.44 -26.16
CA THR A 320 13.50 -2.82 -25.97
C THR A 320 14.21 -3.03 -27.30
N SER A 321 15.55 -3.08 -27.27
CA SER A 321 16.35 -3.44 -28.44
C SER A 321 16.36 -4.95 -28.74
N ASN A 322 15.74 -5.79 -27.91
CA ASN A 322 15.58 -7.22 -28.19
C ASN A 322 14.70 -7.43 -29.43
N LYS A 323 15.00 -8.50 -30.16
CA LYS A 323 14.24 -8.89 -31.37
C LYS A 323 13.84 -10.37 -31.27
N ASN A 324 13.36 -10.78 -30.10
CA ASN A 324 12.95 -12.17 -29.82
C ASN A 324 11.47 -12.45 -30.10
N GLY A 325 10.70 -11.43 -30.50
CA GLY A 325 9.29 -11.52 -30.82
C GLY A 325 8.36 -11.66 -29.60
N ARG A 326 8.89 -11.58 -28.35
CA ARG A 326 8.08 -11.66 -27.14
C ARG A 326 7.48 -10.31 -26.80
N ARG A 327 6.16 -10.18 -26.93
CA ARG A 327 5.38 -8.98 -26.63
C ARG A 327 4.43 -9.31 -25.49
N LEU A 328 4.84 -8.90 -24.28
CA LEU A 328 4.19 -9.27 -23.02
C LEU A 328 3.21 -8.19 -22.59
N LEU A 329 1.94 -8.56 -22.36
CA LEU A 329 0.98 -7.71 -21.66
C LEU A 329 0.89 -8.13 -20.20
N ILE A 330 1.09 -7.16 -19.30
CA ILE A 330 0.92 -7.31 -17.86
C ILE A 330 -0.35 -6.57 -17.44
N VAL A 331 -1.39 -7.32 -17.04
CA VAL A 331 -2.55 -6.74 -16.35
C VAL A 331 -2.29 -6.81 -14.86
N LYS A 332 -2.35 -5.67 -14.17
CA LYS A 332 -1.65 -5.54 -12.90
C LYS A 332 -2.32 -4.71 -11.83
N ASP A 333 -1.84 -4.91 -10.60
CA ASP A 333 -1.83 -3.91 -9.54
C ASP A 333 -0.40 -3.33 -9.33
N SER A 334 -0.20 -2.56 -8.25
CA SER A 334 1.09 -1.90 -7.97
C SER A 334 2.25 -2.86 -7.66
N PHE A 335 1.99 -4.11 -7.32
CA PHE A 335 3.04 -5.10 -7.07
C PHE A 335 3.89 -5.36 -8.30
N ALA A 336 3.31 -5.33 -9.50
CA ALA A 336 4.06 -5.53 -10.74
C ALA A 336 5.16 -4.49 -10.96
N ASN A 337 5.03 -3.28 -10.39
CA ASN A 337 5.98 -2.20 -10.64
C ASN A 337 7.44 -2.61 -10.30
N ALA A 338 7.64 -3.30 -9.18
CA ALA A 338 8.96 -3.76 -8.75
C ALA A 338 9.44 -5.02 -9.53
N LEU A 339 8.54 -5.73 -10.24
CA LEU A 339 8.90 -6.90 -11.03
C LEU A 339 9.36 -6.54 -12.45
N VAL A 340 8.80 -5.49 -13.03
CA VAL A 340 9.03 -5.08 -14.42
C VAL A 340 10.51 -4.90 -14.77
N PRO A 341 11.38 -4.31 -13.93
CA PRO A 341 12.80 -4.16 -14.26
C PRO A 341 13.50 -5.48 -14.61
N PHE A 342 13.07 -6.59 -14.03
CA PHE A 342 13.66 -7.90 -14.32
C PHE A 342 13.29 -8.44 -15.70
N LEU A 343 12.15 -8.02 -16.26
CA LEU A 343 11.61 -8.52 -17.52
C LEU A 343 12.23 -7.86 -18.76
N ILE A 344 12.89 -6.70 -18.61
CA ILE A 344 13.42 -5.89 -19.71
C ILE A 344 14.34 -6.69 -20.63
N GLY A 345 15.21 -7.52 -20.05
CA GLY A 345 16.12 -8.35 -20.80
C GLY A 345 15.49 -9.50 -21.59
N ASP A 346 14.22 -9.79 -21.37
CA ASP A 346 13.58 -11.03 -21.84
C ASP A 346 12.48 -10.77 -22.87
N CYS A 347 12.06 -9.52 -23.07
CA CYS A 347 10.97 -9.15 -23.97
C CYS A 347 11.42 -8.18 -25.06
N GLU A 348 10.79 -8.25 -26.23
CA GLU A 348 10.87 -7.22 -27.27
C GLU A 348 10.08 -5.98 -26.86
N SER A 349 8.86 -6.19 -26.33
CA SER A 349 8.08 -5.14 -25.68
C SER A 349 7.35 -5.64 -24.45
N ILE A 350 7.11 -4.73 -23.51
CA ILE A 350 6.34 -4.97 -22.29
C ILE A 350 5.26 -3.89 -22.21
N HIS A 351 4.03 -4.31 -22.11
CA HIS A 351 2.87 -3.44 -22.00
C HIS A 351 2.20 -3.68 -20.64
N LEU A 352 1.99 -2.61 -19.88
CA LEU A 352 1.35 -2.69 -18.57
C LEU A 352 0.01 -1.97 -18.63
N ILE A 353 -1.03 -2.64 -18.17
CA ILE A 353 -2.38 -2.09 -18.07
C ILE A 353 -2.88 -2.24 -16.63
N ASP A 354 -3.20 -1.11 -16.00
CA ASP A 354 -3.86 -1.09 -14.69
C ASP A 354 -5.36 -0.79 -14.91
N LEU A 355 -6.19 -1.82 -14.78
CA LEU A 355 -7.64 -1.75 -15.06
C LEU A 355 -8.40 -0.78 -14.14
N ARG A 356 -7.81 -0.36 -13.02
CA ARG A 356 -8.38 0.67 -12.14
C ARG A 356 -8.44 2.03 -12.84
N TYR A 357 -7.50 2.30 -13.73
CA TYR A 357 -7.32 3.59 -14.42
C TYR A 357 -7.53 3.50 -15.93
N TYR A 358 -7.30 2.33 -16.55
CA TYR A 358 -7.48 2.12 -17.98
C TYR A 358 -8.96 2.17 -18.36
N ARG A 359 -9.27 2.87 -19.47
CA ARG A 359 -10.64 3.08 -19.95
C ARG A 359 -10.81 2.72 -21.44
N GLY A 360 -9.78 2.17 -22.06
CA GLY A 360 -9.83 1.73 -23.45
C GLY A 360 -10.36 0.30 -23.62
N SER A 361 -10.50 -0.15 -24.84
CA SER A 361 -10.74 -1.56 -25.19
C SER A 361 -9.43 -2.34 -25.08
N LEU A 362 -9.39 -3.37 -24.24
CA LEU A 362 -8.23 -4.21 -24.07
C LEU A 362 -8.01 -5.10 -25.29
N GLU A 363 -9.08 -5.55 -25.94
CA GLU A 363 -9.05 -6.36 -27.17
C GLU A 363 -8.41 -5.59 -28.34
N ASP A 364 -8.80 -4.31 -28.51
CA ASP A 364 -8.21 -3.44 -29.54
C ASP A 364 -6.73 -3.19 -29.25
N TYR A 365 -6.38 -2.98 -27.98
CA TYR A 365 -4.99 -2.80 -27.56
C TYR A 365 -4.13 -4.03 -27.85
N ILE A 366 -4.60 -5.23 -27.48
CA ILE A 366 -3.91 -6.49 -27.72
C ILE A 366 -3.67 -6.69 -29.22
N SER A 367 -4.67 -6.39 -30.05
CA SER A 367 -4.57 -6.52 -31.49
C SER A 367 -3.59 -5.52 -32.10
N GLN A 368 -3.67 -4.24 -31.71
CA GLN A 368 -2.83 -3.16 -32.23
C GLN A 368 -1.36 -3.32 -31.84
N GLN A 369 -1.09 -3.81 -30.64
CA GLN A 369 0.26 -4.04 -30.11
C GLN A 369 0.80 -5.45 -30.44
N GLU A 370 0.03 -6.26 -31.16
CA GLU A 370 0.40 -7.64 -31.52
C GLU A 370 0.88 -8.48 -30.32
N ILE A 371 0.20 -8.31 -29.17
CA ILE A 371 0.52 -9.02 -27.92
C ILE A 371 0.40 -10.53 -28.12
N ASN A 372 1.37 -11.28 -27.62
CA ASN A 372 1.40 -12.75 -27.76
C ASN A 372 1.63 -13.51 -26.45
N GLU A 373 1.84 -12.80 -25.34
CA GLU A 373 1.98 -13.40 -24.00
C GLU A 373 1.30 -12.52 -22.96
N PHE A 374 0.69 -13.13 -21.95
CA PHE A 374 0.01 -12.45 -20.86
C PHE A 374 0.62 -12.81 -19.50
N LEU A 375 0.72 -11.82 -18.63
CA LEU A 375 0.98 -11.97 -17.20
C LEU A 375 -0.08 -11.19 -16.44
N ILE A 376 -0.97 -11.88 -15.73
CA ILE A 376 -1.94 -11.29 -14.83
C ILE A 376 -1.30 -11.30 -13.45
N LEU A 377 -0.88 -10.13 -12.93
CA LEU A 377 -0.13 -10.03 -11.68
C LEU A 377 -0.86 -9.16 -10.65
N TYR A 378 -1.29 -9.79 -9.59
CA TYR A 378 -1.97 -9.13 -8.47
C TYR A 378 -1.51 -9.65 -7.11
N ASN A 379 -1.54 -8.77 -6.11
CA ASN A 379 -1.57 -9.22 -4.73
C ASN A 379 -2.90 -9.95 -4.47
N LEU A 380 -2.89 -11.01 -3.67
CA LEU A 380 -4.08 -11.83 -3.42
C LEU A 380 -5.24 -11.02 -2.84
N LYS A 381 -4.98 -10.14 -1.86
CA LYS A 381 -6.02 -9.30 -1.26
C LYS A 381 -6.66 -8.38 -2.30
N ASN A 382 -5.83 -7.78 -3.17
CA ASN A 382 -6.31 -6.92 -4.25
C ASN A 382 -7.09 -7.73 -5.28
N PHE A 383 -6.62 -8.91 -5.68
CA PHE A 383 -7.33 -9.78 -6.62
C PHE A 383 -8.70 -10.20 -6.10
N CYS A 384 -8.81 -10.51 -4.80
CA CYS A 384 -10.08 -10.86 -4.18
C CYS A 384 -11.08 -9.70 -4.13
N GLY A 385 -10.62 -8.46 -3.94
CA GLY A 385 -11.48 -7.30 -3.74
C GLY A 385 -11.62 -6.36 -4.95
N GLU A 386 -10.91 -6.60 -6.08
CA GLU A 386 -10.90 -5.69 -7.23
C GLU A 386 -12.24 -5.71 -7.98
N LYS A 387 -12.91 -4.56 -8.03
CA LYS A 387 -14.23 -4.40 -8.68
C LYS A 387 -14.13 -4.01 -10.16
N ASN A 388 -12.93 -3.63 -10.62
CA ASN A 388 -12.68 -3.16 -11.98
C ASN A 388 -11.96 -4.21 -12.84
N LEU A 389 -11.90 -5.46 -12.41
CA LEU A 389 -11.28 -6.54 -13.18
C LEU A 389 -12.17 -6.92 -14.39
N LYS A 390 -12.28 -5.97 -15.32
CA LYS A 390 -13.12 -6.07 -16.50
C LYS A 390 -12.24 -6.05 -17.74
N PHE A 391 -12.08 -7.22 -18.34
CA PHE A 391 -11.25 -7.44 -19.53
C PHE A 391 -12.06 -7.22 -20.82
N TYR A 392 -12.61 -6.04 -21.08
CA TYR A 392 -13.32 -5.72 -22.33
C TYR A 392 -12.68 -4.62 -23.14
#